data_d12a1301ec83ae3cbf6ab334498a676d
#
_entry.id   d12a1301ec83ae3cbf6ab334498a676d
#
_cell.length_a   1.000
_cell.length_b   1.000
_cell.length_c   1.000
_cell.angle_alpha   90.00
_cell.angle_beta   90.00
_cell.angle_gamma   90.00
#
_symmetry.space_group_name_H-M   'P 1'
#
loop_
_entity.id
_entity.type
_entity.pdbx_description
1 polymer ?
#
loop_
_entity_poly.entity_id
_entity_poly.type
_entity_poly.pdbx_seq_one_letter_code
_entity_poly.pdbx_strand_id
1 'polypeptide(L)'
;MADTLSVLKYYLYYKYKKRFSDRSALERWQVQKIRKHLEYVGEHSRLYKGMKKLSSYPVIDKKFMMEHFDELNTVGIGREEALEFAVLAERQRNFSPKLKGVTVGLSSGTSGKQGIFLVSDDEKNRWAGYILARFLPGSLFETYSIAFFMRADSNLYQAVKSKNIQFHFFDIYKDMEEHRKRLEEIRPRILAGQPSLLLMIAEDVRKGKTDICPRIVISIAEVLEQADEQRIKEAFGLSVIHQVYQCTEGCLAATCSMGTPHLNEDIVYIEREYLDDRRFVPVVTDLERKAQPIIRYRLNDILVERKEPCGCGSPFLALEKIEGREDDVFSFKGKDGRNVPVFPDFIRRCILFGDKGSGENQAGSSGDYRIVQETDGRLTVYADMADPGKQRVLKEFELLSKDCGFLLPDISFRPYSCEKGRKMKRVERRGAEPVKGRYI
;
A
#
# COMPACT_ATOMS: atom_id res chain seq x y z
N MET A 1 17.56 -12.21 16.81
CA MET A 1 18.07 -12.41 15.43
C MET A 1 17.01 -13.18 14.65
N ALA A 2 16.79 -12.86 13.37
CA ALA A 2 15.93 -13.70 12.53
C ALA A 2 16.56 -15.10 12.47
N ASP A 3 15.72 -16.13 12.59
CA ASP A 3 16.18 -17.49 12.35
C ASP A 3 16.37 -17.66 10.83
N THR A 4 17.61 -17.49 10.39
CA THR A 4 17.99 -17.56 8.98
C THR A 4 17.57 -18.89 8.32
N LEU A 5 17.53 -19.98 9.07
CA LEU A 5 17.08 -21.26 8.57
C LEU A 5 15.57 -21.29 8.30
N SER A 6 14.79 -20.68 9.18
CA SER A 6 13.34 -20.56 8.98
C SER A 6 13.02 -19.63 7.80
N VAL A 7 13.72 -18.50 7.64
CA VAL A 7 13.55 -17.62 6.47
C VAL A 7 13.90 -18.36 5.18
N LEU A 8 15.03 -19.10 5.15
CA LEU A 8 15.43 -19.90 3.99
C LEU A 8 14.38 -20.98 3.66
N LYS A 9 13.86 -21.68 4.67
CA LYS A 9 12.77 -22.67 4.50
C LYS A 9 11.55 -22.04 3.82
N TYR A 10 11.10 -20.88 4.28
CA TYR A 10 9.96 -20.18 3.70
C TYR A 10 10.26 -19.64 2.30
N TYR A 11 11.46 -19.10 2.06
CA TYR A 11 11.88 -18.69 0.72
C TYR A 11 11.80 -19.85 -0.28
N LEU A 12 12.40 -21.01 0.04
CA LEU A 12 12.39 -22.20 -0.83
C LEU A 12 10.96 -22.71 -1.05
N TYR A 13 10.14 -22.67 -0.01
CA TYR A 13 8.74 -23.06 -0.09
C TYR A 13 7.97 -22.18 -1.10
N TYR A 14 8.02 -20.86 -0.97
CA TYR A 14 7.29 -19.95 -1.84
C TYR A 14 7.91 -19.80 -3.24
N LYS A 15 9.22 -19.92 -3.36
CA LYS A 15 9.91 -19.79 -4.65
C LYS A 15 9.72 -21.03 -5.54
N TYR A 16 9.74 -22.24 -4.94
CA TYR A 16 9.87 -23.47 -5.70
C TYR A 16 8.75 -24.50 -5.45
N LYS A 17 8.23 -24.63 -4.24
CA LYS A 17 7.25 -25.66 -3.92
C LYS A 17 5.81 -25.21 -4.09
N LYS A 18 5.49 -23.95 -3.74
CA LYS A 18 4.13 -23.46 -3.75
C LYS A 18 3.79 -22.85 -5.10
N ARG A 19 3.37 -23.71 -6.02
CA ARG A 19 2.92 -23.37 -7.36
C ARG A 19 1.54 -23.94 -7.62
N PHE A 20 0.73 -23.23 -8.39
CA PHE A 20 -0.58 -23.67 -8.79
C PHE A 20 -0.62 -23.72 -10.32
N SER A 21 -1.16 -24.83 -10.87
CA SER A 21 -1.29 -25.04 -12.31
C SER A 21 -2.31 -24.07 -12.93
N ASP A 22 -3.37 -23.79 -12.17
CA ASP A 22 -4.53 -23.04 -12.65
C ASP A 22 -5.32 -22.46 -11.48
N ARG A 23 -6.35 -21.69 -11.79
CA ARG A 23 -7.24 -21.05 -10.82
C ARG A 23 -7.94 -22.07 -9.91
N SER A 24 -8.43 -23.18 -10.47
CA SER A 24 -9.13 -24.21 -9.70
C SER A 24 -8.23 -24.92 -8.67
N ALA A 25 -6.95 -25.12 -9.02
CA ALA A 25 -5.97 -25.67 -8.08
C ALA A 25 -5.70 -24.72 -6.90
N LEU A 26 -5.61 -23.43 -7.16
CA LEU A 26 -5.49 -22.40 -6.13
C LEU A 26 -6.72 -22.39 -5.21
N GLU A 27 -7.91 -22.39 -5.76
CA GLU A 27 -9.15 -22.34 -4.97
C GLU A 27 -9.35 -23.57 -4.09
N ARG A 28 -9.07 -24.78 -4.62
CA ARG A 28 -9.09 -26.01 -3.80
C ARG A 28 -8.09 -25.92 -2.64
N TRP A 29 -6.90 -25.38 -2.89
CA TRP A 29 -5.89 -25.20 -1.85
C TRP A 29 -6.36 -24.17 -0.82
N GLN A 30 -6.93 -23.04 -1.24
CA GLN A 30 -7.45 -22.00 -0.34
C GLN A 30 -8.52 -22.55 0.60
N VAL A 31 -9.46 -23.33 0.10
CA VAL A 31 -10.51 -23.95 0.93
C VAL A 31 -9.91 -24.80 2.06
N GLN A 32 -8.89 -25.61 1.74
CA GLN A 32 -8.23 -26.44 2.75
C GLN A 32 -7.42 -25.60 3.75
N LYS A 33 -6.75 -24.56 3.25
CA LYS A 33 -5.93 -23.66 4.08
C LYS A 33 -6.78 -22.83 5.02
N ILE A 34 -7.90 -22.27 4.52
CA ILE A 34 -8.90 -21.56 5.32
C ILE A 34 -9.39 -22.44 6.45
N ARG A 35 -9.85 -23.66 6.15
CA ARG A 35 -10.35 -24.58 7.19
C ARG A 35 -9.34 -24.77 8.31
N LYS A 36 -8.09 -25.11 7.98
CA LYS A 36 -7.00 -25.31 8.96
C LYS A 36 -6.71 -24.04 9.78
N HIS A 37 -6.76 -22.88 9.13
CA HIS A 37 -6.54 -21.61 9.80
C HIS A 37 -7.66 -21.29 10.79
N LEU A 38 -8.92 -21.49 10.40
CA LEU A 38 -10.08 -21.26 11.24
C LEU A 38 -10.17 -22.26 12.42
N GLU A 39 -9.76 -23.52 12.23
CA GLU A 39 -9.60 -24.50 13.30
C GLU A 39 -8.65 -23.96 14.38
N TYR A 40 -7.44 -23.52 13.96
CA TYR A 40 -6.46 -22.93 14.89
C TYR A 40 -7.03 -21.69 15.62
N VAL A 41 -7.64 -20.76 14.88
CA VAL A 41 -8.17 -19.52 15.46
C VAL A 41 -9.32 -19.79 16.41
N GLY A 42 -10.23 -20.72 16.05
CA GLY A 42 -11.34 -21.13 16.92
C GLY A 42 -10.94 -21.81 18.21
N GLU A 43 -9.71 -22.35 18.28
CA GLU A 43 -9.13 -22.94 19.50
C GLU A 43 -8.40 -21.91 20.38
N HIS A 44 -7.75 -20.90 19.75
CA HIS A 44 -6.80 -20.02 20.44
C HIS A 44 -7.30 -18.59 20.68
N SER A 45 -8.23 -18.09 19.87
CA SER A 45 -8.86 -16.78 20.07
C SER A 45 -10.12 -16.89 20.93
N ARG A 46 -10.19 -16.08 21.99
CA ARG A 46 -11.40 -16.04 22.85
C ARG A 46 -12.61 -15.50 22.11
N LEU A 47 -12.40 -14.50 21.25
CA LEU A 47 -13.45 -13.86 20.44
C LEU A 47 -14.08 -14.87 19.45
N TYR A 48 -13.27 -15.73 18.85
CA TYR A 48 -13.68 -16.63 17.78
C TYR A 48 -13.86 -18.09 18.24
N LYS A 49 -13.94 -18.30 19.57
CA LYS A 49 -14.02 -19.64 20.16
C LYS A 49 -15.12 -20.49 19.52
N GLY A 50 -14.72 -21.65 19.00
CA GLY A 50 -15.63 -22.65 18.41
C GLY A 50 -16.13 -22.33 17.00
N MET A 51 -15.75 -21.18 16.39
CA MET A 51 -16.12 -20.86 15.01
C MET A 51 -15.27 -21.69 14.02
N LYS A 52 -15.94 -22.42 13.10
CA LYS A 52 -15.27 -23.35 12.16
C LYS A 52 -15.49 -22.99 10.69
N LYS A 53 -16.50 -22.19 10.37
CA LYS A 53 -16.85 -21.81 9.00
C LYS A 53 -16.60 -20.33 8.78
N LEU A 54 -15.99 -19.93 7.66
CA LEU A 54 -15.70 -18.54 7.36
C LEU A 54 -16.95 -17.65 7.41
N SER A 55 -18.07 -18.15 6.91
CA SER A 55 -19.37 -17.46 6.94
C SER A 55 -19.90 -17.16 8.35
N SER A 56 -19.39 -17.83 9.39
CA SER A 56 -19.76 -17.56 10.78
C SER A 56 -19.00 -16.39 11.40
N TYR A 57 -17.88 -15.97 10.78
CA TYR A 57 -17.10 -14.84 11.24
C TYR A 57 -17.74 -13.54 10.73
N PRO A 58 -17.92 -12.51 11.58
CA PRO A 58 -18.40 -11.22 11.12
C PRO A 58 -17.40 -10.56 10.18
N VAL A 59 -17.88 -9.70 9.30
CA VAL A 59 -17.03 -8.74 8.62
C VAL A 59 -16.67 -7.67 9.64
N ILE A 60 -15.37 -7.47 9.85
CA ILE A 60 -14.83 -6.54 10.85
C ILE A 60 -14.04 -5.42 10.18
N ASP A 61 -13.88 -4.34 10.91
CA ASP A 61 -13.03 -3.21 10.54
C ASP A 61 -12.00 -2.91 11.64
N LYS A 62 -11.25 -1.84 11.45
CA LYS A 62 -10.25 -1.39 12.42
C LYS A 62 -10.84 -1.06 13.79
N LYS A 63 -12.03 -0.47 13.81
CA LYS A 63 -12.69 -0.09 15.06
C LYS A 63 -13.03 -1.33 15.85
N PHE A 64 -13.72 -2.27 15.23
CA PHE A 64 -14.08 -3.56 15.85
C PHE A 64 -12.84 -4.31 16.34
N MET A 65 -11.80 -4.40 15.51
CA MET A 65 -10.55 -5.09 15.88
C MET A 65 -9.88 -4.44 17.11
N MET A 66 -9.90 -3.11 17.24
CA MET A 66 -9.32 -2.42 18.39
C MET A 66 -10.20 -2.50 19.66
N GLU A 67 -11.51 -2.54 19.51
CA GLU A 67 -12.45 -2.72 20.61
C GLU A 67 -12.35 -4.13 21.22
N HIS A 68 -12.11 -5.14 20.39
CA HIS A 68 -12.00 -6.56 20.78
C HIS A 68 -10.57 -7.10 20.79
N PHE A 69 -9.56 -6.22 20.82
CA PHE A 69 -8.16 -6.59 20.66
C PHE A 69 -7.68 -7.68 21.62
N ASP A 70 -8.07 -7.60 22.91
CA ASP A 70 -7.66 -8.50 23.98
C ASP A 70 -8.23 -9.92 23.80
N GLU A 71 -9.41 -10.02 23.19
CA GLU A 71 -10.10 -11.28 22.98
C GLU A 71 -9.76 -11.89 21.60
N LEU A 72 -9.44 -11.03 20.63
CA LEU A 72 -9.14 -11.42 19.26
C LEU A 72 -7.77 -12.08 19.14
N ASN A 73 -6.73 -11.50 19.78
CA ASN A 73 -5.38 -12.03 19.67
C ASN A 73 -5.21 -13.37 20.41
N THR A 74 -4.29 -14.20 19.91
CA THR A 74 -4.05 -15.55 20.47
C THR A 74 -2.85 -15.60 21.41
N VAL A 75 -2.18 -14.45 21.65
CA VAL A 75 -0.94 -14.39 22.43
C VAL A 75 -1.11 -13.75 23.81
N GLY A 76 -2.33 -13.40 24.18
CA GLY A 76 -2.65 -12.89 25.51
C GLY A 76 -2.00 -11.54 25.85
N ILE A 77 -1.86 -10.67 24.86
CA ILE A 77 -1.36 -9.30 25.02
C ILE A 77 -2.55 -8.34 25.10
N GLY A 78 -2.62 -7.53 26.15
CA GLY A 78 -3.65 -6.51 26.30
C GLY A 78 -3.41 -5.31 25.39
N ARG A 79 -4.50 -4.63 24.98
CA ARG A 79 -4.44 -3.46 24.08
C ARG A 79 -3.65 -2.31 24.71
N GLU A 80 -3.89 -2.01 25.98
CA GLU A 80 -3.21 -0.91 26.68
C GLU A 80 -1.71 -1.19 26.78
N GLU A 81 -1.33 -2.40 27.23
CA GLU A 81 0.06 -2.85 27.33
C GLU A 81 0.77 -2.74 25.97
N ALA A 82 0.11 -3.20 24.90
CA ALA A 82 0.65 -3.14 23.54
C ALA A 82 0.79 -1.70 23.03
N LEU A 83 -0.17 -0.83 23.35
CA LEU A 83 -0.15 0.58 22.93
C LEU A 83 0.99 1.34 23.62
N GLU A 84 1.12 1.21 24.93
CA GLU A 84 2.20 1.84 25.70
C GLU A 84 3.57 1.41 25.20
N PHE A 85 3.74 0.08 24.98
CA PHE A 85 4.97 -0.47 24.44
C PHE A 85 5.31 0.09 23.05
N ALA A 86 4.34 0.13 22.14
CA ALA A 86 4.55 0.60 20.78
C ALA A 86 4.81 2.12 20.70
N VAL A 87 4.12 2.93 21.55
CA VAL A 87 4.36 4.37 21.65
C VAL A 87 5.76 4.65 22.19
N LEU A 88 6.21 3.89 23.19
CA LEU A 88 7.57 4.00 23.73
C LEU A 88 8.62 3.69 22.66
N ALA A 89 8.43 2.61 21.90
CA ALA A 89 9.31 2.22 20.79
C ALA A 89 9.41 3.32 19.72
N GLU A 90 8.27 3.95 19.37
CA GLU A 90 8.26 5.08 18.42
C GLU A 90 8.99 6.32 18.98
N ARG A 91 8.75 6.69 20.24
CA ARG A 91 9.42 7.84 20.89
C ARG A 91 10.94 7.66 20.97
N GLN A 92 11.37 6.46 21.32
CA GLN A 92 12.80 6.14 21.45
C GLN A 92 13.46 5.79 20.09
N ARG A 93 12.69 5.67 19.00
CA ARG A 93 13.15 5.15 17.70
C ARG A 93 13.85 3.79 17.82
N ASN A 94 13.47 2.99 18.81
CA ASN A 94 14.00 1.67 19.08
C ASN A 94 12.90 0.61 18.92
N PHE A 95 12.91 -0.06 17.78
CA PHE A 95 11.91 -1.06 17.37
C PHE A 95 12.40 -2.51 17.56
N SER A 96 13.56 -2.70 18.23
CA SER A 96 14.15 -4.01 18.48
C SER A 96 13.49 -4.79 19.63
N PRO A 97 13.00 -4.17 20.70
CA PRO A 97 12.37 -4.89 21.81
C PRO A 97 11.08 -5.62 21.36
N LYS A 98 10.73 -6.65 22.09
CA LYS A 98 9.52 -7.44 21.94
C LYS A 98 8.71 -7.49 23.21
N LEU A 99 7.39 -7.51 23.10
CA LEU A 99 6.49 -7.70 24.20
C LEU A 99 6.09 -9.19 24.26
N LYS A 100 6.42 -9.89 25.37
CA LYS A 100 6.16 -11.34 25.51
C LYS A 100 6.61 -12.17 24.29
N GLY A 101 7.76 -11.83 23.69
CA GLY A 101 8.30 -12.53 22.53
C GLY A 101 7.67 -12.14 21.17
N VAL A 102 6.70 -11.22 21.16
CA VAL A 102 5.97 -10.77 19.96
C VAL A 102 6.44 -9.37 19.56
N THR A 103 6.60 -9.14 18.27
CA THR A 103 6.83 -7.80 17.71
C THR A 103 5.51 -7.02 17.71
N VAL A 104 5.54 -5.82 18.30
CA VAL A 104 4.40 -4.91 18.37
C VAL A 104 4.71 -3.65 17.58
N GLY A 105 3.75 -3.15 16.83
CA GLY A 105 3.91 -1.90 16.10
C GLY A 105 2.60 -1.14 15.93
N LEU A 106 2.71 0.10 15.46
CA LEU A 106 1.57 0.98 15.17
C LEU A 106 1.34 1.12 13.68
N SER A 107 0.09 1.14 13.27
CA SER A 107 -0.29 1.52 11.92
C SER A 107 -0.04 3.02 11.69
N SER A 108 0.09 3.44 10.43
CA SER A 108 0.38 4.84 10.09
C SER A 108 -0.70 5.86 10.51
N GLY A 109 -1.89 5.41 10.94
CA GLY A 109 -2.91 6.28 11.50
C GLY A 109 -3.47 7.35 10.57
N THR A 110 -3.43 7.18 9.25
CA THR A 110 -3.89 8.16 8.26
C THR A 110 -5.36 8.57 8.40
N SER A 111 -6.17 7.78 9.11
CA SER A 111 -7.56 8.07 9.47
C SER A 111 -7.73 8.66 10.88
N GLY A 112 -6.65 9.18 11.50
CA GLY A 112 -6.69 9.79 12.84
C GLY A 112 -6.67 8.81 14.01
N LYS A 113 -6.85 7.50 13.79
CA LYS A 113 -6.77 6.47 14.83
C LYS A 113 -5.68 5.47 14.50
N GLN A 114 -4.65 5.40 15.32
CA GLN A 114 -3.59 4.39 15.20
C GLN A 114 -4.14 3.00 15.57
N GLY A 115 -3.80 1.98 14.80
CA GLY A 115 -4.07 0.58 15.14
C GLY A 115 -2.79 -0.08 15.60
N ILE A 116 -2.93 -1.10 16.43
CA ILE A 116 -1.85 -1.93 16.92
C ILE A 116 -1.78 -3.19 16.05
N PHE A 117 -0.59 -3.65 15.75
CA PHE A 117 -0.39 -4.96 15.13
C PHE A 117 0.60 -5.81 15.92
N LEU A 118 0.33 -7.12 15.96
CA LEU A 118 1.15 -8.14 16.60
C LEU A 118 1.68 -9.10 15.54
N VAL A 119 2.98 -9.42 15.62
CA VAL A 119 3.62 -10.35 14.69
C VAL A 119 4.57 -11.26 15.48
N SER A 120 4.32 -12.57 15.47
CA SER A 120 5.22 -13.57 16.05
C SER A 120 6.49 -13.75 15.21
N ASP A 121 7.50 -14.41 15.77
CA ASP A 121 8.75 -14.67 15.04
C ASP A 121 8.55 -15.59 13.83
N ASP A 122 7.68 -16.57 13.93
CA ASP A 122 7.37 -17.45 12.78
C ASP A 122 6.70 -16.67 11.65
N GLU A 123 5.72 -15.82 11.96
CA GLU A 123 5.05 -14.95 10.98
C GLU A 123 6.03 -13.98 10.34
N LYS A 124 6.92 -13.38 11.13
CA LYS A 124 7.98 -12.50 10.66
C LYS A 124 8.93 -13.21 9.68
N ASN A 125 9.43 -14.39 10.05
CA ASN A 125 10.34 -15.17 9.23
C ASN A 125 9.66 -15.66 7.94
N ARG A 126 8.39 -16.02 8.02
CA ARG A 126 7.54 -16.39 6.88
C ARG A 126 7.36 -15.22 5.92
N TRP A 127 7.02 -14.06 6.44
CA TRP A 127 6.91 -12.84 5.65
C TRP A 127 8.23 -12.51 4.95
N ALA A 128 9.36 -12.56 5.66
CA ALA A 128 10.68 -12.31 5.08
C ALA A 128 10.99 -13.29 3.94
N GLY A 129 10.78 -14.59 4.16
CA GLY A 129 10.94 -15.62 3.13
C GLY A 129 10.04 -15.39 1.92
N TYR A 130 8.80 -14.97 2.14
CA TYR A 130 7.84 -14.64 1.10
C TYR A 130 8.30 -13.44 0.24
N ILE A 131 8.66 -12.33 0.88
CA ILE A 131 9.14 -11.12 0.18
C ILE A 131 10.41 -11.42 -0.63
N LEU A 132 11.37 -12.13 -0.05
CA LEU A 132 12.57 -12.54 -0.76
C LEU A 132 12.23 -13.42 -1.98
N ALA A 133 11.29 -14.35 -1.84
CA ALA A 133 10.87 -15.24 -2.94
C ALA A 133 10.20 -14.47 -4.09
N ARG A 134 9.52 -13.38 -3.81
CA ARG A 134 8.81 -12.55 -4.80
C ARG A 134 9.71 -11.53 -5.50
N PHE A 135 10.61 -10.90 -4.76
CA PHE A 135 11.31 -9.70 -5.23
C PHE A 135 12.80 -9.89 -5.51
N LEU A 136 13.44 -10.96 -5.03
CA LEU A 136 14.82 -11.22 -5.45
C LEU A 136 14.84 -11.74 -6.89
N PRO A 137 15.59 -11.05 -7.79
CA PRO A 137 15.61 -11.42 -9.21
C PRO A 137 16.36 -12.73 -9.48
N GLY A 138 17.32 -13.06 -8.64
CA GLY A 138 18.17 -14.24 -8.77
C GLY A 138 18.12 -15.15 -7.54
N SER A 139 19.26 -15.76 -7.26
CA SER A 139 19.45 -16.70 -6.15
C SER A 139 19.81 -15.99 -4.85
N LEU A 140 19.50 -16.60 -3.70
CA LEU A 140 20.01 -16.16 -2.39
C LEU A 140 21.54 -16.26 -2.25
N PHE A 141 22.22 -16.91 -3.17
CA PHE A 141 23.69 -17.00 -3.19
C PHE A 141 24.34 -15.75 -3.80
N GLU A 142 23.58 -14.93 -4.51
CA GLU A 142 24.07 -13.63 -5.00
C GLU A 142 24.08 -12.61 -3.87
N THR A 143 24.96 -11.60 -4.01
CA THR A 143 25.01 -10.47 -3.07
C THR A 143 24.03 -9.39 -3.50
N TYR A 144 23.22 -8.94 -2.56
CA TYR A 144 22.27 -7.86 -2.74
C TYR A 144 22.52 -6.75 -1.72
N SER A 145 22.54 -5.51 -2.18
CA SER A 145 22.41 -4.31 -1.35
C SER A 145 21.03 -3.72 -1.54
N ILE A 146 20.28 -3.59 -0.45
CA ILE A 146 18.90 -3.07 -0.45
C ILE A 146 18.89 -1.76 0.32
N ALA A 147 18.54 -0.65 -0.33
CA ALA A 147 18.18 0.59 0.33
C ALA A 147 16.67 0.63 0.53
N PHE A 148 16.24 0.69 1.79
CA PHE A 148 14.83 0.64 2.17
C PHE A 148 14.43 1.89 2.94
N PHE A 149 13.59 2.71 2.32
CA PHE A 149 13.11 3.96 2.87
C PHE A 149 11.76 3.79 3.56
N MET A 150 11.71 4.04 4.85
CA MET A 150 10.49 3.95 5.62
C MET A 150 10.51 4.86 6.85
N ARG A 151 9.33 5.13 7.43
CA ARG A 151 9.15 5.94 8.63
C ARG A 151 9.76 5.30 9.88
N ALA A 152 9.67 3.99 10.00
CA ALA A 152 10.13 3.25 11.17
C ALA A 152 10.88 2.00 10.74
N ASP A 153 12.06 1.77 11.33
CA ASP A 153 12.72 0.48 11.26
C ASP A 153 11.96 -0.51 12.16
N SER A 154 11.83 -1.74 11.73
CA SER A 154 11.19 -2.76 12.54
C SER A 154 11.90 -4.10 12.41
N ASN A 155 11.74 -4.94 13.45
CA ASN A 155 12.21 -6.33 13.43
C ASN A 155 11.69 -7.11 12.21
N LEU A 156 10.54 -6.71 11.66
CA LEU A 156 9.96 -7.33 10.48
C LEU A 156 10.88 -7.14 9.25
N TYR A 157 11.32 -5.91 8.99
CA TYR A 157 12.18 -5.59 7.84
C TYR A 157 13.61 -6.11 8.01
N GLN A 158 14.14 -6.05 9.22
CA GLN A 158 15.47 -6.60 9.53
C GLN A 158 15.56 -8.12 9.35
N ALA A 159 14.42 -8.82 9.31
CA ALA A 159 14.36 -10.27 9.09
C ALA A 159 14.85 -10.70 7.69
N VAL A 160 14.88 -9.80 6.69
CA VAL A 160 15.41 -10.10 5.35
C VAL A 160 16.96 -10.09 5.29
N LYS A 161 17.61 -9.52 6.31
CA LYS A 161 19.08 -9.40 6.36
C LYS A 161 19.74 -10.77 6.50
N SER A 162 20.77 -11.03 5.69
CA SER A 162 21.58 -12.25 5.75
C SER A 162 23.02 -11.95 5.35
N LYS A 163 23.88 -12.99 5.30
CA LYS A 163 25.28 -12.85 4.86
C LYS A 163 25.38 -12.22 3.46
N ASN A 164 24.48 -12.61 2.56
CA ASN A 164 24.50 -12.15 1.16
C ASN A 164 23.50 -11.01 0.91
N ILE A 165 22.66 -10.64 1.87
CA ILE A 165 21.69 -9.55 1.74
C ILE A 165 22.01 -8.47 2.75
N GLN A 166 22.62 -7.38 2.25
CA GLN A 166 22.88 -6.16 3.01
C GLN A 166 21.63 -5.30 2.98
N PHE A 167 20.97 -5.18 4.12
CA PHE A 167 19.75 -4.37 4.27
C PHE A 167 20.10 -3.06 4.98
N HIS A 168 19.88 -1.95 4.30
CA HIS A 168 20.15 -0.61 4.78
C HIS A 168 18.82 0.15 4.94
N PHE A 169 18.45 0.39 6.18
CA PHE A 169 17.30 1.22 6.51
C PHE A 169 17.65 2.71 6.37
N PHE A 170 16.77 3.45 5.73
CA PHE A 170 16.79 4.89 5.57
C PHE A 170 15.55 5.51 6.21
N ASP A 171 15.76 6.32 7.23
CA ASP A 171 14.67 7.02 7.92
C ASP A 171 14.21 8.22 7.09
N ILE A 172 12.96 8.20 6.60
CA ILE A 172 12.41 9.24 5.72
C ILE A 172 12.35 10.65 6.36
N TYR A 173 12.54 10.75 7.68
CA TYR A 173 12.60 12.03 8.38
C TYR A 173 13.96 12.71 8.33
N LYS A 174 15.00 11.98 7.90
CA LYS A 174 16.34 12.53 7.75
C LYS A 174 16.46 13.39 6.49
N ASP A 175 17.56 14.16 6.43
CA ASP A 175 17.84 15.06 5.31
C ASP A 175 18.19 14.29 4.03
N MET A 176 17.71 14.80 2.89
CA MET A 176 17.96 14.19 1.57
C MET A 176 19.45 14.23 1.17
N GLU A 177 20.23 15.20 1.66
CA GLU A 177 21.66 15.26 1.40
C GLU A 177 22.41 14.11 2.10
N GLU A 178 22.01 13.77 3.35
CA GLU A 178 22.54 12.61 4.07
C GLU A 178 22.19 11.32 3.30
N HIS A 179 20.96 11.24 2.80
CA HIS A 179 20.51 10.09 2.01
C HIS A 179 21.29 9.92 0.71
N ARG A 180 21.53 11.01 -0.02
CA ARG A 180 22.32 10.97 -1.28
C ARG A 180 23.72 10.42 -1.05
N LYS A 181 24.48 10.99 -0.13
CA LYS A 181 25.84 10.53 0.21
C LYS A 181 25.87 9.04 0.52
N ARG A 182 24.94 8.60 1.38
CA ARG A 182 24.86 7.20 1.78
C ARG A 182 24.42 6.27 0.63
N LEU A 183 23.53 6.72 -0.27
CA LEU A 183 23.15 5.96 -1.47
C LEU A 183 24.32 5.77 -2.42
N GLU A 184 25.18 6.77 -2.61
CA GLU A 184 26.39 6.70 -3.44
C GLU A 184 27.42 5.74 -2.85
N GLU A 185 27.58 5.72 -1.52
CA GLU A 185 28.46 4.78 -0.83
C GLU A 185 27.98 3.32 -0.99
N ILE A 186 26.67 3.09 -0.83
CA ILE A 186 26.06 1.75 -0.85
C ILE A 186 25.88 1.23 -2.27
N ARG A 187 25.58 2.13 -3.23
CA ARG A 187 25.17 1.79 -4.62
C ARG A 187 24.15 0.63 -4.63
N PRO A 188 22.93 0.86 -4.12
CA PRO A 188 21.97 -0.22 -3.88
C PRO A 188 21.59 -0.91 -5.18
N ARG A 189 21.56 -2.23 -5.17
CA ARG A 189 21.02 -3.04 -6.28
C ARG A 189 19.49 -3.04 -6.28
N ILE A 190 18.89 -2.89 -5.09
CA ILE A 190 17.43 -2.76 -4.90
C ILE A 190 17.15 -1.47 -4.13
N LEU A 191 16.29 -0.64 -4.69
CA LEU A 191 15.82 0.60 -4.07
C LEU A 191 14.32 0.44 -3.75
N ALA A 192 13.94 0.50 -2.49
CA ALA A 192 12.56 0.39 -2.06
C ALA A 192 12.14 1.60 -1.24
N GLY A 193 11.01 2.20 -1.58
CA GLY A 193 10.51 3.40 -0.89
C GLY A 193 9.14 3.84 -1.36
N GLN A 194 8.67 4.92 -0.77
CA GLN A 194 7.43 5.58 -1.19
C GLN A 194 7.60 6.24 -2.56
N PRO A 195 6.59 6.25 -3.45
CA PRO A 195 6.63 6.95 -4.73
C PRO A 195 7.16 8.37 -4.65
N SER A 196 6.68 9.14 -3.68
CA SER A 196 7.11 10.52 -3.44
C SER A 196 8.63 10.64 -3.27
N LEU A 197 9.22 9.75 -2.48
CA LEU A 197 10.67 9.72 -2.26
C LEU A 197 11.44 9.17 -3.46
N LEU A 198 10.92 8.12 -4.10
CA LEU A 198 11.52 7.54 -5.31
C LEU A 198 11.59 8.58 -6.43
N LEU A 199 10.57 9.44 -6.58
CA LEU A 199 10.58 10.57 -7.52
C LEU A 199 11.65 11.59 -7.18
N MET A 200 11.83 11.95 -5.91
CA MET A 200 12.88 12.89 -5.49
C MET A 200 14.27 12.34 -5.85
N ILE A 201 14.51 11.05 -5.58
CA ILE A 201 15.77 10.38 -5.92
C ILE A 201 15.94 10.29 -7.44
N ALA A 202 14.88 9.94 -8.18
CA ALA A 202 14.90 9.88 -9.64
C ALA A 202 15.23 11.25 -10.27
N GLU A 203 14.69 12.33 -9.71
CA GLU A 203 14.99 13.69 -10.15
C GLU A 203 16.44 14.09 -9.82
N ASP A 204 16.97 13.67 -8.66
CA ASP A 204 18.37 13.90 -8.30
C ASP A 204 19.33 13.15 -9.23
N VAL A 205 19.01 11.92 -9.65
CA VAL A 205 19.77 11.18 -10.68
C VAL A 205 19.71 11.91 -12.01
N ARG A 206 18.55 12.34 -12.45
CA ARG A 206 18.35 13.07 -13.71
C ARG A 206 19.13 14.39 -13.77
N LYS A 207 19.26 15.07 -12.63
CA LYS A 207 20.04 16.33 -12.47
C LYS A 207 21.53 16.08 -12.23
N GLY A 208 22.01 14.85 -12.21
CA GLY A 208 23.39 14.51 -11.91
C GLY A 208 23.83 14.81 -10.48
N LYS A 209 22.89 14.93 -9.54
CA LYS A 209 23.18 15.17 -8.12
C LYS A 209 23.54 13.89 -7.36
N THR A 210 23.22 12.72 -7.90
CA THR A 210 23.62 11.42 -7.37
C THR A 210 23.80 10.42 -8.51
N ASP A 211 24.76 9.52 -8.37
CA ASP A 211 25.10 8.48 -9.35
C ASP A 211 24.77 7.09 -8.77
N ILE A 212 23.51 6.69 -8.87
CA ILE A 212 23.06 5.36 -8.50
C ILE A 212 22.28 4.72 -9.66
N CYS A 213 22.45 3.41 -9.83
CA CYS A 213 21.79 2.64 -10.87
C CYS A 213 21.20 1.34 -10.29
N PRO A 214 20.09 1.41 -9.55
CA PRO A 214 19.43 0.22 -9.00
C PRO A 214 18.88 -0.64 -10.13
N ARG A 215 19.01 -1.98 -10.01
CA ARG A 215 18.42 -2.93 -10.97
C ARG A 215 16.94 -3.18 -10.73
N ILE A 216 16.49 -2.93 -9.51
CA ILE A 216 15.10 -3.08 -9.09
C ILE A 216 14.70 -1.88 -8.26
N VAL A 217 13.56 -1.30 -8.62
CA VAL A 217 12.90 -0.28 -7.82
C VAL A 217 11.55 -0.82 -7.37
N ILE A 218 11.27 -0.71 -6.07
CA ILE A 218 10.04 -1.21 -5.44
C ILE A 218 9.30 -0.04 -4.78
N SER A 219 8.14 0.25 -5.29
CA SER A 219 7.20 1.22 -4.70
C SER A 219 6.39 0.57 -3.59
N ILE A 220 6.33 1.23 -2.43
CA ILE A 220 5.62 0.78 -1.23
C ILE A 220 4.84 1.92 -0.57
N ALA A 221 3.84 1.54 0.21
CA ALA A 221 3.16 2.41 1.20
C ALA A 221 2.32 3.58 0.67
N GLU A 222 2.42 3.97 -0.61
CA GLU A 222 1.63 4.99 -1.28
C GLU A 222 1.17 4.47 -2.64
N VAL A 223 0.15 5.12 -3.22
CA VAL A 223 -0.29 4.80 -4.59
C VAL A 223 0.75 5.30 -5.58
N LEU A 224 1.23 4.43 -6.45
CA LEU A 224 2.10 4.79 -7.57
C LEU A 224 1.24 5.19 -8.76
N GLU A 225 1.28 6.46 -9.14
CA GLU A 225 0.57 6.96 -10.31
C GLU A 225 1.35 6.68 -11.61
N GLN A 226 0.65 6.50 -12.71
CA GLN A 226 1.24 6.15 -14.00
C GLN A 226 2.30 7.17 -14.47
N ALA A 227 2.05 8.46 -14.26
CA ALA A 227 3.01 9.52 -14.60
C ALA A 227 4.29 9.43 -13.76
N ASP A 228 4.14 9.13 -12.46
CA ASP A 228 5.27 8.97 -11.54
C ASP A 228 6.07 7.71 -11.87
N GLU A 229 5.37 6.61 -12.16
CA GLU A 229 5.99 5.36 -12.60
C GLU A 229 6.86 5.58 -13.84
N GLN A 230 6.34 6.31 -14.84
CA GLN A 230 7.07 6.61 -16.07
C GLN A 230 8.33 7.45 -15.80
N ARG A 231 8.24 8.48 -14.98
CA ARG A 231 9.39 9.33 -14.60
C ARG A 231 10.49 8.53 -13.88
N ILE A 232 10.07 7.62 -12.96
CA ILE A 232 11.01 6.75 -12.23
C ILE A 232 11.67 5.76 -13.20
N LYS A 233 10.90 5.15 -14.13
CA LYS A 233 11.42 4.25 -15.18
C LYS A 233 12.48 4.92 -16.03
N GLU A 234 12.20 6.13 -16.51
CA GLU A 234 13.11 6.91 -17.35
C GLU A 234 14.41 7.26 -16.62
N ALA A 235 14.31 7.70 -15.36
CA ALA A 235 15.48 8.11 -14.59
C ALA A 235 16.45 6.96 -14.31
N PHE A 236 15.93 5.74 -14.08
CA PHE A 236 16.75 4.57 -13.76
C PHE A 236 16.96 3.61 -14.95
N GLY A 237 16.39 3.89 -16.12
CA GLY A 237 16.47 3.01 -17.29
C GLY A 237 15.77 1.67 -17.10
N LEU A 238 14.66 1.62 -16.36
CA LEU A 238 13.95 0.39 -16.02
C LEU A 238 12.66 0.23 -16.85
N SER A 239 12.32 -1.01 -17.18
CA SER A 239 11.06 -1.34 -17.85
C SER A 239 9.90 -1.53 -16.88
N VAL A 240 10.18 -1.92 -15.62
CA VAL A 240 9.17 -2.20 -14.59
C VAL A 240 9.57 -1.53 -13.28
N ILE A 241 8.62 -0.84 -12.65
CA ILE A 241 8.68 -0.50 -11.23
C ILE A 241 7.79 -1.47 -10.48
N HIS A 242 8.40 -2.23 -9.59
CA HIS A 242 7.64 -3.18 -8.78
C HIS A 242 6.82 -2.45 -7.71
N GLN A 243 5.65 -2.98 -7.41
CA GLN A 243 4.77 -2.47 -6.36
C GLN A 243 4.48 -3.56 -5.36
N VAL A 244 4.50 -3.22 -4.08
CA VAL A 244 4.05 -4.07 -2.98
C VAL A 244 2.86 -3.40 -2.31
N TYR A 245 1.70 -4.01 -2.43
CA TYR A 245 0.54 -3.61 -1.66
C TYR A 245 0.57 -4.33 -0.32
N GLN A 246 1.11 -3.64 0.66
CA GLN A 246 1.18 -4.11 2.05
C GLN A 246 0.55 -3.10 2.99
N CYS A 247 -0.30 -3.59 3.86
CA CYS A 247 -0.88 -2.87 4.98
C CYS A 247 -0.59 -3.61 6.30
N THR A 248 -1.07 -3.09 7.41
CA THR A 248 -0.94 -3.76 8.71
C THR A 248 -1.67 -5.09 8.76
N GLU A 249 -2.68 -5.25 7.93
CA GLU A 249 -3.56 -6.41 7.84
C GLU A 249 -2.97 -7.55 6.99
N GLY A 250 -1.96 -7.26 6.15
CA GLY A 250 -1.29 -8.29 5.35
C GLY A 250 -0.49 -7.76 4.17
N CYS A 251 0.22 -8.67 3.50
CA CYS A 251 0.87 -8.43 2.22
C CYS A 251 -0.08 -8.89 1.10
N LEU A 252 -0.84 -7.94 0.54
CA LEU A 252 -2.05 -8.25 -0.23
C LEU A 252 -1.80 -8.46 -1.71
N ALA A 253 -0.84 -7.71 -2.31
CA ALA A 253 -0.49 -7.87 -3.72
C ALA A 253 0.99 -7.60 -3.99
N ALA A 254 1.48 -8.15 -5.07
CA ALA A 254 2.83 -7.94 -5.56
C ALA A 254 2.85 -7.92 -7.09
N THR A 255 3.69 -7.07 -7.66
CA THR A 255 3.87 -6.96 -9.11
C THR A 255 4.63 -8.17 -9.66
N CYS A 256 4.13 -8.76 -10.74
CA CYS A 256 4.83 -9.82 -11.49
C CYS A 256 5.96 -9.25 -12.35
N SER A 257 6.67 -10.12 -13.06
CA SER A 257 7.76 -9.74 -13.98
C SER A 257 7.32 -8.85 -15.15
N MET A 258 6.02 -8.84 -15.47
CA MET A 258 5.46 -8.01 -16.53
C MET A 258 4.91 -6.66 -16.02
N GLY A 259 5.16 -6.30 -14.76
CA GLY A 259 4.70 -5.03 -14.18
C GLY A 259 3.24 -5.03 -13.70
N THR A 260 2.52 -6.14 -13.77
CA THR A 260 1.12 -6.24 -13.35
C THR A 260 1.04 -6.66 -11.87
N PRO A 261 0.33 -5.90 -11.00
CA PRO A 261 0.07 -6.34 -9.65
C PRO A 261 -0.90 -7.53 -9.63
N HIS A 262 -0.59 -8.53 -8.83
CA HIS A 262 -1.47 -9.68 -8.55
C HIS A 262 -1.75 -9.77 -7.07
N LEU A 263 -2.97 -10.12 -6.68
CA LEU A 263 -3.28 -10.45 -5.30
C LEU A 263 -2.44 -11.66 -4.85
N ASN A 264 -1.93 -11.61 -3.64
CA ASN A 264 -1.13 -12.69 -3.06
C ASN A 264 -2.03 -13.82 -2.53
N GLU A 265 -2.85 -14.40 -3.39
CA GLU A 265 -3.88 -15.37 -3.04
C GLU A 265 -3.35 -16.70 -2.49
N ASP A 266 -2.04 -16.84 -2.47
CA ASP A 266 -1.35 -17.94 -1.80
C ASP A 266 -1.06 -17.68 -0.30
N ILE A 267 -1.27 -16.47 0.20
CA ILE A 267 -1.16 -16.13 1.63
C ILE A 267 -2.38 -15.39 2.16
N VAL A 268 -3.20 -14.80 1.29
CA VAL A 268 -4.46 -14.15 1.68
C VAL A 268 -5.63 -14.72 0.88
N TYR A 269 -6.79 -14.74 1.49
CA TYR A 269 -8.07 -14.96 0.82
C TYR A 269 -8.85 -13.64 0.83
N ILE A 270 -9.38 -13.23 -0.32
CA ILE A 270 -10.04 -11.94 -0.50
C ILE A 270 -11.45 -12.15 -1.03
N GLU A 271 -12.45 -11.80 -0.21
CA GLU A 271 -13.83 -11.58 -0.66
C GLU A 271 -13.90 -10.18 -1.29
N ARG A 272 -14.59 -10.02 -2.39
CA ARG A 272 -14.67 -8.79 -3.17
C ARG A 272 -16.05 -8.16 -3.03
N GLU A 273 -16.13 -7.02 -2.36
CA GLU A 273 -17.34 -6.20 -2.33
C GLU A 273 -17.31 -5.24 -3.52
N TYR A 274 -17.96 -5.63 -4.63
CA TYR A 274 -17.96 -4.85 -5.85
C TYR A 274 -18.72 -3.53 -5.69
N LEU A 275 -18.11 -2.45 -6.12
CA LEU A 275 -18.70 -1.12 -6.22
C LEU A 275 -19.29 -0.89 -7.62
N ASP A 276 -18.67 -1.47 -8.64
CA ASP A 276 -19.12 -1.53 -10.03
C ASP A 276 -18.61 -2.83 -10.69
N ASP A 277 -18.58 -2.91 -12.01
CA ASP A 277 -18.19 -4.13 -12.75
C ASP A 277 -16.74 -4.57 -12.49
N ARG A 278 -15.87 -3.69 -11.98
CA ARG A 278 -14.42 -3.94 -11.81
C ARG A 278 -13.83 -3.44 -10.51
N ARG A 279 -14.43 -2.39 -9.93
CA ARG A 279 -13.97 -1.83 -8.66
C ARG A 279 -14.54 -2.61 -7.51
N PHE A 280 -13.70 -2.95 -6.56
CA PHE A 280 -14.13 -3.64 -5.34
C PHE A 280 -13.35 -3.18 -4.12
N VAL A 281 -13.98 -3.31 -2.98
CA VAL A 281 -13.36 -3.18 -1.67
C VAL A 281 -13.00 -4.58 -1.19
N PRO A 282 -11.73 -4.84 -0.81
CA PRO A 282 -11.33 -6.15 -0.36
C PRO A 282 -11.74 -6.42 1.10
N VAL A 283 -12.35 -7.59 1.32
CA VAL A 283 -12.52 -8.17 2.66
C VAL A 283 -11.50 -9.29 2.81
N VAL A 284 -10.52 -9.06 3.68
CA VAL A 284 -9.28 -9.84 3.75
C VAL A 284 -9.35 -10.89 4.85
N THR A 285 -8.95 -12.12 4.54
CA THR A 285 -8.57 -13.15 5.50
C THR A 285 -7.11 -13.53 5.26
N ASP A 286 -6.21 -13.16 6.17
CA ASP A 286 -4.79 -13.53 6.10
C ASP A 286 -4.62 -14.97 6.62
N LEU A 287 -4.17 -15.86 5.76
CA LEU A 287 -4.07 -17.30 6.02
C LEU A 287 -2.84 -17.69 6.84
N GLU A 288 -1.95 -16.74 7.12
CA GLU A 288 -0.68 -16.98 7.79
C GLU A 288 -0.59 -16.23 9.16
N ARG A 289 -1.47 -15.26 9.43
CA ARG A 289 -1.50 -14.48 10.66
C ARG A 289 -2.23 -15.22 11.78
N LYS A 290 -1.50 -15.60 12.83
CA LYS A 290 -1.99 -16.35 13.97
C LYS A 290 -2.00 -15.54 15.27
N ALA A 291 -0.92 -14.78 15.53
CA ALA A 291 -0.79 -13.98 16.75
C ALA A 291 -1.92 -12.93 16.87
N GLN A 292 -2.23 -12.27 15.79
CA GLN A 292 -3.39 -11.39 15.64
C GLN A 292 -4.13 -11.82 14.35
N PRO A 293 -5.10 -12.73 14.46
CA PRO A 293 -5.85 -13.21 13.30
C PRO A 293 -6.55 -12.07 12.58
N ILE A 294 -6.39 -12.04 11.26
CA ILE A 294 -7.10 -11.13 10.35
C ILE A 294 -8.08 -11.99 9.57
N ILE A 295 -9.35 -11.96 9.94
CA ILE A 295 -10.40 -12.78 9.33
C ILE A 295 -11.56 -11.89 8.95
N ARG A 296 -11.93 -11.90 7.65
CA ARG A 296 -12.96 -11.07 7.05
C ARG A 296 -12.84 -9.58 7.42
N TYR A 297 -11.61 -9.09 7.41
CA TYR A 297 -11.32 -7.69 7.69
C TYR A 297 -11.55 -6.86 6.44
N ARG A 298 -12.57 -5.98 6.49
CA ARG A 298 -12.90 -5.06 5.44
C ARG A 298 -11.91 -3.89 5.43
N LEU A 299 -11.17 -3.75 4.35
CA LEU A 299 -10.36 -2.56 4.13
C LEU A 299 -11.23 -1.40 3.63
N ASN A 300 -10.61 -0.24 3.51
CA ASN A 300 -11.21 0.92 2.85
C ASN A 300 -10.47 1.32 1.57
N ASP A 301 -9.63 0.42 1.05
CA ASP A 301 -8.95 0.61 -0.23
C ASP A 301 -9.83 0.12 -1.38
N ILE A 302 -9.78 0.84 -2.51
CA ILE A 302 -10.49 0.47 -3.75
C ILE A 302 -9.49 -0.15 -4.71
N LEU A 303 -9.75 -1.38 -5.09
CA LEU A 303 -8.96 -2.12 -6.07
C LEU A 303 -9.73 -2.23 -7.39
N VAL A 304 -9.02 -2.17 -8.49
CA VAL A 304 -9.59 -2.31 -9.85
C VAL A 304 -9.10 -3.60 -10.46
N GLU A 305 -10.02 -4.51 -10.74
CA GLU A 305 -9.74 -5.77 -11.40
C GLU A 305 -9.35 -5.55 -12.86
N ARG A 306 -8.32 -6.25 -13.33
CA ARG A 306 -7.91 -6.21 -14.74
C ARG A 306 -8.87 -7.04 -15.60
N LYS A 307 -9.30 -6.49 -16.74
CA LYS A 307 -10.20 -7.18 -17.67
C LYS A 307 -9.54 -8.40 -18.29
N GLU A 308 -8.33 -8.18 -18.85
CA GLU A 308 -7.62 -9.21 -19.59
C GLU A 308 -6.65 -9.98 -18.68
N PRO A 309 -6.51 -11.28 -18.85
CA PRO A 309 -5.52 -12.07 -18.13
C PRO A 309 -4.12 -11.48 -18.32
N CYS A 310 -3.29 -11.56 -17.27
CA CYS A 310 -1.90 -11.14 -17.40
C CYS A 310 -1.10 -12.19 -18.17
N GLY A 311 -0.29 -11.75 -19.14
CA GLY A 311 0.59 -12.62 -19.91
C GLY A 311 1.67 -13.37 -19.10
N CYS A 312 1.84 -13.08 -17.80
CA CYS A 312 2.74 -13.82 -16.92
C CYS A 312 2.25 -15.25 -16.61
N GLY A 313 1.01 -15.60 -16.94
CA GLY A 313 0.42 -16.91 -16.71
C GLY A 313 0.09 -17.23 -15.24
N SER A 314 0.17 -16.25 -14.33
CA SER A 314 -0.20 -16.46 -12.94
C SER A 314 -1.68 -16.73 -12.77
N PRO A 315 -2.11 -17.72 -11.97
CA PRO A 315 -3.52 -17.95 -11.66
C PRO A 315 -4.08 -16.96 -10.63
N PHE A 316 -3.25 -16.10 -10.08
CA PHE A 316 -3.65 -15.07 -9.12
C PHE A 316 -4.39 -13.92 -9.80
N LEU A 317 -5.39 -13.35 -9.13
CA LEU A 317 -6.16 -12.24 -9.65
C LEU A 317 -5.24 -11.06 -9.97
N ALA A 318 -5.28 -10.63 -11.24
CA ALA A 318 -4.55 -9.47 -11.71
C ALA A 318 -5.33 -8.19 -11.42
N LEU A 319 -4.65 -7.18 -10.91
CA LEU A 319 -5.18 -5.85 -10.71
C LEU A 319 -4.75 -4.93 -11.85
N GLU A 320 -5.64 -4.06 -12.28
CA GLU A 320 -5.30 -2.93 -13.13
C GLU A 320 -4.53 -1.88 -12.32
N LYS A 321 -5.05 -1.56 -11.14
CA LYS A 321 -4.46 -0.59 -10.20
C LYS A 321 -5.06 -0.69 -8.80
N ILE A 322 -4.35 -0.07 -7.85
CA ILE A 322 -4.87 0.34 -6.55
C ILE A 322 -5.31 1.79 -6.71
N GLU A 323 -6.63 2.06 -6.69
CA GLU A 323 -7.16 3.38 -7.04
C GLU A 323 -7.02 4.41 -5.93
N GLY A 324 -7.11 3.98 -4.68
CA GLY A 324 -7.07 4.82 -3.49
C GLY A 324 -7.99 4.30 -2.41
N ARG A 325 -8.57 5.19 -1.61
CA ARG A 325 -9.43 4.81 -0.49
C ARG A 325 -10.87 5.27 -0.71
N GLU A 326 -11.83 4.55 -0.14
CA GLU A 326 -13.24 4.97 -0.11
C GLU A 326 -13.41 6.35 0.56
N ASP A 327 -12.63 6.62 1.60
CA ASP A 327 -12.63 7.93 2.29
C ASP A 327 -12.23 9.10 1.35
N ASP A 328 -11.56 8.80 0.25
CA ASP A 328 -11.09 9.77 -0.73
C ASP A 328 -12.03 9.92 -1.94
N VAL A 329 -13.12 9.15 -1.97
CA VAL A 329 -14.19 9.33 -2.96
C VAL A 329 -14.89 10.65 -2.67
N PHE A 330 -14.83 11.60 -3.62
CA PHE A 330 -15.51 12.88 -3.49
C PHE A 330 -17.02 12.69 -3.60
N SER A 331 -17.75 13.55 -2.91
CA SER A 331 -19.20 13.52 -2.92
C SER A 331 -19.71 14.90 -3.30
N PHE A 332 -20.33 15.02 -4.45
CA PHE A 332 -20.89 16.27 -4.94
C PHE A 332 -22.42 16.25 -4.91
N LYS A 333 -23.04 17.41 -4.85
CA LYS A 333 -24.50 17.54 -4.99
C LYS A 333 -24.89 17.35 -6.46
N GLY A 334 -25.75 16.40 -6.74
CA GLY A 334 -26.38 16.24 -8.04
C GLY A 334 -27.48 17.28 -8.29
N LYS A 335 -27.87 17.44 -9.55
CA LYS A 335 -28.98 18.32 -9.95
C LYS A 335 -30.32 17.93 -9.33
N ASP A 336 -30.48 16.65 -8.99
CA ASP A 336 -31.64 16.07 -8.31
C ASP A 336 -31.56 16.13 -6.77
N GLY A 337 -30.52 16.80 -6.23
CA GLY A 337 -30.28 16.93 -4.80
C GLY A 337 -29.62 15.73 -4.14
N ARG A 338 -29.43 14.62 -4.84
CA ARG A 338 -28.71 13.43 -4.34
C ARG A 338 -27.21 13.65 -4.34
N ASN A 339 -26.48 12.87 -3.55
CA ASN A 339 -25.03 12.89 -3.60
C ASN A 339 -24.54 12.01 -4.76
N VAL A 340 -23.64 12.58 -5.56
CA VAL A 340 -22.94 11.90 -6.66
C VAL A 340 -21.52 11.58 -6.20
N PRO A 341 -21.17 10.29 -6.02
CA PRO A 341 -19.80 9.89 -5.70
C PRO A 341 -18.92 9.97 -6.95
N VAL A 342 -17.73 10.56 -6.80
CA VAL A 342 -16.73 10.67 -7.88
C VAL A 342 -15.41 10.09 -7.38
N PHE A 343 -14.94 9.05 -8.05
CA PHE A 343 -13.71 8.37 -7.67
C PHE A 343 -12.46 9.25 -7.84
N PRO A 344 -11.42 9.03 -7.02
CA PRO A 344 -10.18 9.80 -7.05
C PRO A 344 -9.52 9.89 -8.44
N ASP A 345 -9.66 8.86 -9.26
CA ASP A 345 -9.08 8.81 -10.60
C ASP A 345 -9.66 9.87 -11.55
N PHE A 346 -10.97 10.09 -11.51
CA PHE A 346 -11.62 11.14 -12.30
C PHE A 346 -11.16 12.53 -11.87
N ILE A 347 -10.98 12.72 -10.57
CA ILE A 347 -10.49 13.99 -9.99
C ILE A 347 -9.05 14.26 -10.43
N ARG A 348 -8.18 13.24 -10.40
CA ARG A 348 -6.78 13.32 -10.87
C ARG A 348 -6.70 13.71 -12.34
N ARG A 349 -7.56 13.13 -13.18
CA ARG A 349 -7.60 13.42 -14.61
C ARG A 349 -7.84 14.90 -14.91
N CYS A 350 -8.67 15.57 -14.14
CA CYS A 350 -8.90 17.01 -14.32
C CYS A 350 -7.60 17.82 -14.20
N ILE A 351 -6.71 17.45 -13.27
CA ILE A 351 -5.41 18.11 -13.14
C ILE A 351 -4.47 17.71 -14.29
N LEU A 352 -4.35 16.41 -14.57
CA LEU A 352 -3.40 15.90 -15.56
C LEU A 352 -3.71 16.39 -16.99
N PHE A 353 -4.98 16.51 -17.34
CA PHE A 353 -5.39 17.03 -18.66
C PHE A 353 -5.31 18.55 -18.73
N GLY A 354 -5.58 19.25 -17.61
CA GLY A 354 -5.40 20.69 -17.50
C GLY A 354 -3.93 21.14 -17.67
N ASP A 355 -2.98 20.30 -17.27
CA ASP A 355 -1.54 20.61 -17.35
C ASP A 355 -0.92 20.35 -18.74
N LYS A 356 -1.45 19.41 -19.53
CA LYS A 356 -0.91 19.01 -20.86
C LYS A 356 -1.02 20.06 -21.98
N GLY A 357 -1.53 21.24 -21.74
CA GLY A 357 -1.75 22.27 -22.75
C GLY A 357 -0.58 23.22 -23.06
N SER A 358 0.56 23.09 -22.43
CA SER A 358 1.77 23.86 -22.72
C SER A 358 2.71 23.04 -23.60
N GLY A 359 2.76 23.37 -24.88
CA GLY A 359 3.50 22.78 -26.00
C GLY A 359 4.66 21.82 -25.74
N GLU A 360 4.88 20.97 -26.73
CA GLU A 360 5.79 19.80 -26.78
C GLU A 360 7.27 19.99 -26.37
N ASN A 361 7.68 21.11 -25.76
CA ASN A 361 9.10 21.41 -25.47
C ASN A 361 9.41 21.94 -24.07
N GLN A 362 8.55 21.75 -23.08
CA GLN A 362 8.97 21.95 -21.68
C GLN A 362 8.83 20.64 -20.89
N ALA A 363 9.88 19.85 -20.95
CA ALA A 363 10.18 18.84 -19.93
C ALA A 363 10.31 19.58 -18.59
N GLY A 364 9.25 19.66 -17.80
CA GLY A 364 9.40 20.23 -16.48
C GLY A 364 8.26 20.97 -15.83
N SER A 365 6.99 20.56 -15.96
CA SER A 365 5.99 21.12 -15.07
C SER A 365 4.79 20.23 -14.79
N SER A 366 4.93 18.95 -14.56
CA SER A 366 3.97 18.34 -13.66
C SER A 366 4.53 18.47 -12.24
N GLY A 367 4.44 19.68 -11.69
CA GLY A 367 4.64 19.91 -10.26
C GLY A 367 3.75 18.95 -9.47
N ASP A 368 4.17 18.60 -8.25
CA ASP A 368 3.28 17.90 -7.34
C ASP A 368 1.99 18.72 -7.13
N TYR A 369 0.89 18.02 -6.92
CA TYR A 369 -0.39 18.64 -6.64
C TYR A 369 -1.15 17.92 -5.54
N ARG A 370 -2.11 18.59 -4.94
CA ARG A 370 -3.07 18.03 -3.99
C ARG A 370 -4.42 18.67 -4.20
N ILE A 371 -5.48 17.86 -4.24
CA ILE A 371 -6.86 18.34 -4.31
C ILE A 371 -7.57 17.91 -3.04
N VAL A 372 -8.21 18.86 -2.39
CA VAL A 372 -8.93 18.64 -1.15
C VAL A 372 -10.39 19.04 -1.34
N GLN A 373 -11.31 18.09 -1.09
CA GLN A 373 -12.69 18.43 -0.89
C GLN A 373 -12.88 18.81 0.58
N GLU A 374 -13.25 20.07 0.82
CA GLU A 374 -13.50 20.59 2.15
C GLU A 374 -14.85 20.10 2.70
N THR A 375 -15.07 20.26 3.99
CA THR A 375 -16.30 19.80 4.67
C THR A 375 -17.58 20.47 4.15
N ASP A 376 -17.46 21.67 3.60
CA ASP A 376 -18.54 22.43 2.97
C ASP A 376 -18.75 22.10 1.48
N GLY A 377 -17.97 21.15 0.94
CA GLY A 377 -18.05 20.70 -0.45
C GLY A 377 -17.21 21.47 -1.45
N ARG A 378 -16.58 22.60 -1.05
CA ARG A 378 -15.63 23.34 -1.90
C ARG A 378 -14.41 22.51 -2.21
N LEU A 379 -13.76 22.79 -3.35
CA LEU A 379 -12.48 22.19 -3.72
C LEU A 379 -11.35 23.20 -3.55
N THR A 380 -10.26 22.75 -2.92
CA THR A 380 -9.00 23.48 -2.91
C THR A 380 -7.96 22.67 -3.69
N VAL A 381 -7.45 23.25 -4.76
CA VAL A 381 -6.38 22.69 -5.59
C VAL A 381 -5.07 23.36 -5.18
N TYR A 382 -4.17 22.56 -4.61
CA TYR A 382 -2.81 22.98 -4.29
C TYR A 382 -1.91 22.56 -5.46
N ALA A 383 -1.44 23.53 -6.24
CA ALA A 383 -0.54 23.30 -7.37
C ALA A 383 0.16 24.60 -7.74
N ASP A 384 1.43 24.52 -8.11
CA ASP A 384 2.18 25.65 -8.67
C ASP A 384 1.89 25.73 -10.18
N MET A 385 0.81 26.42 -10.52
CA MET A 385 0.23 26.44 -11.85
C MET A 385 -0.05 27.87 -12.31
N ALA A 386 0.35 28.18 -13.54
CA ALA A 386 0.02 29.45 -14.18
C ALA A 386 -1.48 29.55 -14.55
N ASP A 387 -2.00 30.78 -14.73
CA ASP A 387 -3.43 31.02 -14.97
C ASP A 387 -4.00 30.22 -16.18
N PRO A 388 -3.32 30.08 -17.34
CA PRO A 388 -3.84 29.24 -18.40
C PRO A 388 -4.04 27.77 -17.98
N GLY A 389 -3.20 27.23 -17.10
CA GLY A 389 -3.35 25.90 -16.53
C GLY A 389 -4.57 25.80 -15.62
N LYS A 390 -4.76 26.78 -14.73
CA LYS A 390 -5.93 26.86 -13.86
C LYS A 390 -7.25 26.87 -14.66
N GLN A 391 -7.31 27.65 -15.74
CA GLN A 391 -8.49 27.72 -16.62
C GLN A 391 -8.79 26.37 -17.28
N ARG A 392 -7.76 25.63 -17.73
CA ARG A 392 -7.95 24.28 -18.29
C ARG A 392 -8.45 23.30 -17.23
N VAL A 393 -7.91 23.32 -16.02
CA VAL A 393 -8.38 22.51 -14.90
C VAL A 393 -9.85 22.77 -14.61
N LEU A 394 -10.27 24.04 -14.55
CA LEU A 394 -11.67 24.40 -14.36
C LEU A 394 -12.56 23.83 -15.46
N LYS A 395 -12.12 23.93 -16.72
CA LYS A 395 -12.85 23.35 -17.87
C LYS A 395 -12.99 21.82 -17.78
N GLU A 396 -11.95 21.11 -17.35
CA GLU A 396 -12.02 19.65 -17.12
C GLU A 396 -13.02 19.30 -16.00
N PHE A 397 -13.07 20.08 -14.92
CA PHE A 397 -14.09 19.91 -13.88
C PHE A 397 -15.51 20.23 -14.38
N GLU A 398 -15.68 21.21 -15.24
CA GLU A 398 -16.98 21.49 -15.89
C GLU A 398 -17.43 20.30 -16.75
N LEU A 399 -16.53 19.71 -17.53
CA LEU A 399 -16.82 18.52 -18.34
C LEU A 399 -17.20 17.35 -17.44
N LEU A 400 -16.39 17.07 -16.43
CA LEU A 400 -16.64 16.01 -15.47
C LEU A 400 -17.99 16.19 -14.75
N SER A 401 -18.35 17.44 -14.39
CA SER A 401 -19.63 17.73 -13.74
C SER A 401 -20.82 17.43 -14.63
N LYS A 402 -20.70 17.70 -15.94
CA LYS A 402 -21.74 17.37 -16.93
C LYS A 402 -21.87 15.87 -17.14
N ASP A 403 -20.74 15.19 -17.29
CA ASP A 403 -20.69 13.74 -17.55
C ASP A 403 -21.23 12.92 -16.36
N CYS A 404 -20.89 13.32 -15.14
CA CYS A 404 -21.32 12.64 -13.90
C CYS A 404 -22.62 13.22 -13.32
N GLY A 405 -23.16 14.31 -13.82
CA GLY A 405 -24.45 14.85 -13.40
C GLY A 405 -24.45 15.59 -12.06
N PHE A 406 -23.32 16.12 -11.62
CA PHE A 406 -23.23 16.90 -10.38
C PHE A 406 -23.17 18.41 -10.61
N LEU A 407 -23.47 19.20 -9.59
CA LEU A 407 -23.28 20.65 -9.60
C LEU A 407 -21.82 20.99 -9.40
N LEU A 408 -21.26 21.84 -10.28
CA LEU A 408 -19.88 22.26 -10.18
C LEU A 408 -19.64 22.97 -8.83
N PRO A 409 -18.69 22.51 -8.00
CA PRO A 409 -18.39 23.17 -6.73
C PRO A 409 -17.56 24.44 -6.94
N ASP A 410 -17.45 25.27 -5.91
CA ASP A 410 -16.45 26.32 -5.89
C ASP A 410 -15.05 25.72 -5.84
N ILE A 411 -14.17 26.17 -6.77
CA ILE A 411 -12.80 25.68 -6.90
C ILE A 411 -11.82 26.82 -6.66
N SER A 412 -10.95 26.66 -5.67
CA SER A 412 -9.88 27.61 -5.36
C SER A 412 -8.51 27.01 -5.60
N PHE A 413 -7.53 27.84 -5.99
CA PHE A 413 -6.16 27.43 -6.21
C PHE A 413 -5.24 28.05 -5.16
N ARG A 414 -4.29 27.24 -4.66
CA ARG A 414 -3.26 27.66 -3.70
C ARG A 414 -1.90 27.09 -4.13
N PRO A 415 -0.78 27.74 -3.75
CA PRO A 415 0.55 27.18 -3.96
C PRO A 415 0.68 25.79 -3.33
N TYR A 416 1.42 24.90 -3.98
CA TYR A 416 1.72 23.58 -3.44
C TYR A 416 2.76 23.68 -2.33
N SER A 417 2.53 23.02 -1.22
CA SER A 417 3.52 22.82 -0.16
C SER A 417 3.51 21.38 0.31
N CYS A 418 4.67 20.76 0.37
CA CYS A 418 4.85 19.41 0.90
C CYS A 418 5.16 19.46 2.40
N GLU A 419 4.38 18.76 3.21
CA GLU A 419 4.66 18.58 4.64
C GLU A 419 5.66 17.41 4.81
N LYS A 420 6.83 17.68 5.39
CA LYS A 420 7.83 16.65 5.67
C LYS A 420 7.23 15.55 6.56
N GLY A 421 7.43 14.29 6.16
CA GLY A 421 7.00 13.10 6.94
C GLY A 421 5.53 12.71 6.80
N ARG A 422 4.74 13.45 6.03
CA ARG A 422 3.37 13.04 5.67
C ARG A 422 3.40 12.25 4.37
N LYS A 423 2.60 11.16 4.32
CA LYS A 423 2.39 10.42 3.06
C LYS A 423 1.77 11.36 2.02
N MET A 424 2.26 11.30 0.79
CA MET A 424 1.66 12.03 -0.32
C MET A 424 0.25 11.49 -0.57
N LYS A 425 -0.72 12.39 -0.49
CA LYS A 425 -2.13 12.12 -0.74
C LYS A 425 -2.64 13.19 -1.71
N ARG A 426 -2.68 12.82 -3.00
CA ARG A 426 -3.05 13.77 -4.07
C ARG A 426 -4.52 14.13 -4.11
N VAL A 427 -5.38 13.21 -3.69
CA VAL A 427 -6.83 13.42 -3.57
C VAL A 427 -7.23 13.14 -2.13
N GLU A 428 -7.89 14.10 -1.49
CA GLU A 428 -8.29 14.01 -0.08
C GLU A 428 -9.69 14.61 0.11
N ARG A 429 -10.54 13.88 0.83
CA ARG A 429 -11.82 14.40 1.30
C ARG A 429 -11.76 14.59 2.80
N ARG A 430 -12.14 15.78 3.30
CA ARG A 430 -12.16 16.11 4.72
C ARG A 430 -13.52 15.84 5.35
N GLY A 431 -13.52 15.35 6.60
CA GLY A 431 -14.72 15.21 7.43
C GLY A 431 -15.72 14.16 6.96
N ALA A 432 -15.29 13.13 6.23
CA ALA A 432 -16.20 12.20 5.59
C ALA A 432 -16.42 10.88 6.35
N GLU A 433 -17.70 10.53 6.56
CA GLU A 433 -18.09 9.12 6.57
C GLU A 433 -18.03 8.56 5.14
N PRO A 434 -17.77 7.24 4.96
CA PRO A 434 -17.81 6.59 3.64
C PRO A 434 -19.12 6.91 2.91
N VAL A 435 -19.03 7.18 1.61
CA VAL A 435 -20.22 7.50 0.81
C VAL A 435 -21.08 6.23 0.70
N LYS A 436 -22.20 6.19 1.42
CA LYS A 436 -23.21 5.14 1.26
C LYS A 436 -24.07 5.49 0.04
N GLY A 437 -23.91 4.76 -1.07
CA GLY A 437 -24.70 4.97 -2.28
C GLY A 437 -24.31 4.01 -3.40
N ARG A 438 -25.16 3.87 -4.43
CA ARG A 438 -24.74 3.20 -5.67
C ARG A 438 -23.71 4.11 -6.36
N TYR A 439 -22.54 3.58 -6.57
CA TYR A 439 -21.49 4.20 -7.39
C TYR A 439 -21.93 4.12 -8.87
N ILE A 440 -21.76 5.22 -9.59
CA ILE A 440 -22.09 5.34 -11.02
C ILE A 440 -20.85 4.96 -11.83
#